data_994e83c1603460cc30502e14c2c4fd75
#
_entry.id   994e83c1603460cc30502e14c2c4fd75
#
_cell.length_a   1.000
_cell.length_b   1.000
_cell.length_c   1.000
_cell.angle_alpha   90.00
_cell.angle_beta   90.00
_cell.angle_gamma   90.00
#
_symmetry.space_group_name_H-M   'P 1'
#
loop_
_entity.id
_entity.type
_entity.pdbx_description
1 polymer ?
#
loop_
_entity_poly.entity_id
_entity_poly.type
_entity_poly.pdbx_seq_one_letter_code
_entity_poly.pdbx_strand_id
1 'polypeptide(L)'
;MVLMDKLEEKIVPKTLFELLKGQVEISNCDFMDRKITGIQLDSRLVDTDDLFIACFGRNHDARNFIDQAIRKGCGAVLAEFTSGMDKIEMRANVPIVGIENLSRKVSEIANRFYNYPSSQLKVIGITGTNGKTSCSKFLATALQKLGYRCGMMGTLGCGVPDALERTLLTTPDAVFSQWQLAQMVSKNCEHVAMEVSSVGLDQKRVEAIRFDTAVFTNLTRDHLDYHKTMSAYADSKRRLFQWPDLKSAVLNLDDEFSLSLINDIRKEVEVFTYSVSNRSASVYSEGLTFSKSGYSALVNTPFGCKKLSGELLGRFNFSNILAVIATLISLMSREDSGHIDLAKILD
;
A
#
# COMPACT_ATOMS: atom_id res chain seq x y z
N MET A 1 -12.17 -13.88 -7.60
CA MET A 1 -12.75 -14.02 -6.25
C MET A 1 -11.70 -14.73 -5.42
N VAL A 2 -10.99 -14.00 -4.58
CA VAL A 2 -9.97 -14.57 -3.70
C VAL A 2 -10.69 -14.95 -2.42
N LEU A 3 -10.75 -16.25 -2.12
CA LEU A 3 -11.14 -16.73 -0.79
C LEU A 3 -10.02 -16.28 0.16
N MET A 4 -10.36 -15.47 1.16
CA MET A 4 -9.44 -15.20 2.27
C MET A 4 -9.33 -16.52 3.06
N ASP A 5 -8.25 -17.28 2.83
CA ASP A 5 -7.93 -18.41 3.69
C ASP A 5 -7.75 -17.88 5.12
N LYS A 6 -8.27 -18.63 6.09
CA LYS A 6 -8.17 -18.22 7.50
C LYS A 6 -6.69 -18.07 7.85
N LEU A 7 -6.35 -16.97 8.52
CA LEU A 7 -5.03 -16.77 9.11
C LEU A 7 -4.60 -18.05 9.84
N GLU A 8 -3.36 -18.49 9.65
CA GLU A 8 -2.79 -19.60 10.44
C GLU A 8 -2.80 -19.25 11.94
N GLU A 9 -2.69 -17.96 12.29
CA GLU A 9 -3.01 -17.44 13.64
C GLU A 9 -4.48 -17.02 13.71
N LYS A 10 -5.19 -17.53 14.74
CA LYS A 10 -6.57 -17.16 15.02
C LYS A 10 -6.69 -15.66 15.22
N ILE A 11 -7.38 -14.96 14.32
CA ILE A 11 -7.76 -13.57 14.53
C ILE A 11 -8.54 -13.49 15.84
N VAL A 12 -8.08 -12.65 16.77
CA VAL A 12 -8.79 -12.40 18.03
C VAL A 12 -10.02 -11.53 17.70
N PRO A 13 -11.25 -12.03 17.99
CA PRO A 13 -12.45 -11.25 17.73
C PRO A 13 -12.41 -9.89 18.43
N LYS A 14 -12.86 -8.85 17.72
CA LYS A 14 -12.98 -7.49 18.26
C LYS A 14 -14.42 -7.14 18.53
N THR A 15 -14.68 -6.33 19.55
CA THR A 15 -16.01 -5.77 19.74
C THR A 15 -16.31 -4.71 18.69
N LEU A 16 -17.57 -4.54 18.35
CA LEU A 16 -17.99 -3.46 17.45
C LEU A 16 -17.57 -2.09 17.99
N PHE A 17 -17.57 -1.91 19.32
CA PHE A 17 -17.06 -0.71 19.99
C PHE A 17 -15.59 -0.46 19.68
N GLU A 18 -14.72 -1.45 19.81
CA GLU A 18 -13.29 -1.32 19.49
C GLU A 18 -13.07 -0.90 18.04
N LEU A 19 -13.85 -1.46 17.11
CA LEU A 19 -13.73 -1.15 15.69
C LEU A 19 -14.19 0.27 15.36
N LEU A 20 -15.25 0.76 16.03
CA LEU A 20 -15.89 2.05 15.73
C LEU A 20 -15.46 3.20 16.63
N LYS A 21 -14.60 2.97 17.63
CA LYS A 21 -14.14 3.99 18.57
C LYS A 21 -13.64 5.25 17.84
N GLY A 22 -14.24 6.41 18.11
CA GLY A 22 -13.90 7.69 17.49
C GLY A 22 -14.32 7.84 16.02
N GLN A 23 -14.99 6.84 15.42
CA GLN A 23 -15.53 6.92 14.08
C GLN A 23 -17.02 7.30 14.05
N VAL A 24 -17.72 7.00 15.14
CA VAL A 24 -19.15 7.26 15.32
C VAL A 24 -19.39 7.68 16.75
N GLU A 25 -20.22 8.69 16.97
CA GLU A 25 -20.71 9.05 18.28
C GLU A 25 -21.88 8.13 18.66
N ILE A 26 -21.59 6.90 19.03
CA ILE A 26 -22.58 5.97 19.56
C ILE A 26 -22.19 5.65 21.01
N SER A 27 -22.96 6.19 21.95
CA SER A 27 -22.81 5.91 23.36
C SER A 27 -23.95 4.99 23.84
N ASN A 28 -23.61 3.95 24.61
CA ASN A 28 -24.51 3.10 25.38
C ASN A 28 -25.57 2.30 24.58
N CYS A 29 -25.12 1.57 23.52
CA CYS A 29 -25.96 0.56 22.91
C CYS A 29 -25.44 -0.83 23.21
N ASP A 30 -26.28 -1.74 23.71
CA ASP A 30 -25.93 -3.11 24.11
C ASP A 30 -25.26 -3.93 23.00
N PHE A 31 -25.53 -3.60 21.72
CA PHE A 31 -24.93 -4.27 20.58
C PHE A 31 -23.46 -3.90 20.33
N MET A 32 -22.93 -2.86 20.99
CA MET A 32 -21.52 -2.45 20.81
C MET A 32 -20.52 -3.47 21.36
N ASP A 33 -20.93 -4.30 22.31
CA ASP A 33 -20.12 -5.39 22.87
C ASP A 33 -20.13 -6.66 21.96
N ARG A 34 -20.88 -6.62 20.87
CA ARG A 34 -20.95 -7.73 19.91
C ARG A 34 -19.57 -8.02 19.31
N LYS A 35 -19.15 -9.26 19.41
CA LYS A 35 -17.87 -9.72 18.87
C LYS A 35 -17.95 -9.95 17.37
N ILE A 36 -17.00 -9.39 16.66
CA ILE A 36 -16.83 -9.51 15.22
C ILE A 36 -15.65 -10.44 14.95
N THR A 37 -15.86 -11.45 14.11
CA THR A 37 -14.88 -12.51 13.80
C THR A 37 -14.22 -12.35 12.44
N GLY A 38 -14.78 -11.50 11.55
CA GLY A 38 -14.25 -11.18 10.23
C GLY A 38 -14.83 -9.86 9.69
N ILE A 39 -14.28 -9.37 8.59
CA ILE A 39 -14.79 -8.18 7.88
C ILE A 39 -14.95 -8.50 6.40
N GLN A 40 -16.11 -8.16 5.82
CA GLN A 40 -16.42 -8.42 4.42
C GLN A 40 -16.98 -7.19 3.73
N LEU A 41 -16.52 -6.96 2.49
CA LEU A 41 -17.07 -5.99 1.54
C LEU A 41 -18.02 -6.64 0.53
N ASP A 42 -18.00 -7.97 0.44
CA ASP A 42 -18.84 -8.77 -0.46
C ASP A 42 -19.79 -9.63 0.38
N SER A 43 -21.10 -9.36 0.26
CA SER A 43 -22.14 -10.10 0.98
C SER A 43 -22.17 -11.62 0.71
N ARG A 44 -21.58 -12.05 -0.41
CA ARG A 44 -21.45 -13.47 -0.77
C ARG A 44 -20.38 -14.21 0.04
N LEU A 45 -19.42 -13.48 0.61
CA LEU A 45 -18.31 -13.99 1.39
C LEU A 45 -18.54 -13.88 2.90
N VAL A 46 -19.64 -13.25 3.32
CA VAL A 46 -20.02 -13.12 4.73
C VAL A 46 -20.17 -14.50 5.38
N ASP A 47 -19.57 -14.64 6.55
CA ASP A 47 -19.73 -15.78 7.44
C ASP A 47 -20.36 -15.34 8.78
N THR A 48 -20.62 -16.29 9.68
CA THR A 48 -21.24 -16.01 10.99
C THR A 48 -20.39 -15.04 11.81
N ASP A 49 -21.04 -14.05 12.41
CA ASP A 49 -20.43 -12.98 13.21
C ASP A 49 -19.45 -12.06 12.47
N ASP A 50 -19.44 -12.09 11.13
CA ASP A 50 -18.69 -11.10 10.34
C ASP A 50 -19.33 -9.71 10.39
N LEU A 51 -18.49 -8.68 10.25
CA LEU A 51 -18.92 -7.31 9.97
C LEU A 51 -19.06 -7.13 8.46
N PHE A 52 -20.29 -6.92 7.98
CA PHE A 52 -20.51 -6.54 6.59
C PHE A 52 -20.43 -5.03 6.43
N ILE A 53 -19.57 -4.54 5.51
CA ILE A 53 -19.40 -3.11 5.22
C ILE A 53 -20.04 -2.79 3.88
N ALA A 54 -21.21 -2.15 3.92
CA ALA A 54 -22.05 -1.81 2.78
C ALA A 54 -21.78 -0.38 2.28
N CYS A 55 -20.66 -0.19 1.56
CA CYS A 55 -20.30 1.09 0.96
C CYS A 55 -21.14 1.40 -0.28
N PHE A 56 -21.31 2.69 -0.57
CA PHE A 56 -21.79 3.17 -1.86
C PHE A 56 -20.62 3.20 -2.87
N GLY A 57 -20.61 2.25 -3.78
CA GLY A 57 -19.59 2.15 -4.84
C GLY A 57 -20.01 2.88 -6.13
N ARG A 58 -19.07 3.11 -7.03
CA ARG A 58 -19.34 3.77 -8.33
C ARG A 58 -20.33 2.99 -9.21
N ASN A 59 -20.25 1.67 -9.20
CA ASN A 59 -21.04 0.81 -10.10
C ASN A 59 -22.11 0.01 -9.37
N HIS A 60 -21.98 -0.16 -8.06
CA HIS A 60 -22.86 -0.97 -7.24
C HIS A 60 -23.07 -0.31 -5.87
N ASP A 61 -24.31 -0.33 -5.41
CA ASP A 61 -24.65 0.05 -4.04
C ASP A 61 -24.71 -1.22 -3.18
N ALA A 62 -23.70 -1.39 -2.32
CA ALA A 62 -23.61 -2.58 -1.48
C ALA A 62 -24.74 -2.65 -0.43
N ARG A 63 -25.45 -1.54 -0.16
CA ARG A 63 -26.61 -1.51 0.75
C ARG A 63 -27.76 -2.40 0.26
N ASN A 64 -27.87 -2.63 -1.04
CA ASN A 64 -28.86 -3.54 -1.62
C ASN A 64 -28.67 -5.00 -1.23
N PHE A 65 -27.50 -5.35 -0.63
CA PHE A 65 -27.14 -6.72 -0.23
C PHE A 65 -27.14 -6.91 1.28
N ILE A 66 -27.63 -5.95 2.07
CA ILE A 66 -27.69 -6.03 3.54
C ILE A 66 -28.50 -7.24 3.98
N ASP A 67 -29.69 -7.47 3.42
CA ASP A 67 -30.54 -8.61 3.76
C ASP A 67 -29.88 -9.96 3.42
N GLN A 68 -29.03 -9.99 2.39
CA GLN A 68 -28.25 -11.18 2.07
C GLN A 68 -27.19 -11.47 3.14
N ALA A 69 -26.46 -10.44 3.59
CA ALA A 69 -25.48 -10.56 4.65
C ALA A 69 -26.12 -10.98 5.98
N ILE A 70 -27.29 -10.42 6.32
CA ILE A 70 -28.06 -10.81 7.51
C ILE A 70 -28.47 -12.29 7.45
N ARG A 71 -29.00 -12.74 6.31
CA ARG A 71 -29.36 -14.17 6.13
C ARG A 71 -28.18 -15.12 6.26
N LYS A 72 -26.97 -14.64 5.99
CA LYS A 72 -25.72 -15.42 6.16
C LYS A 72 -25.17 -15.38 7.58
N GLY A 73 -25.79 -14.61 8.47
CA GLY A 73 -25.43 -14.57 9.88
C GLY A 73 -24.39 -13.53 10.25
N CYS A 74 -24.26 -12.42 9.48
CA CYS A 74 -23.36 -11.35 9.89
C CYS A 74 -23.69 -10.85 11.30
N GLY A 75 -22.64 -10.51 12.06
CA GLY A 75 -22.78 -10.00 13.42
C GLY A 75 -23.25 -8.55 13.46
N ALA A 76 -22.85 -7.74 12.48
CA ALA A 76 -23.25 -6.33 12.34
C ALA A 76 -23.11 -5.87 10.88
N VAL A 77 -23.75 -4.77 10.55
CA VAL A 77 -23.63 -4.09 9.25
C VAL A 77 -23.21 -2.63 9.47
N LEU A 78 -22.21 -2.17 8.73
CA LEU A 78 -21.95 -0.74 8.55
C LEU A 78 -22.48 -0.34 7.18
N ALA A 79 -23.34 0.67 7.13
CA ALA A 79 -23.92 1.13 5.87
C ALA A 79 -23.53 2.59 5.60
N GLU A 80 -23.24 2.92 4.33
CA GLU A 80 -23.05 4.32 3.95
C GLU A 80 -24.30 5.11 4.30
N PHE A 81 -24.16 6.09 5.19
CA PHE A 81 -25.26 6.92 5.66
C PHE A 81 -25.68 7.92 4.58
N THR A 82 -26.98 8.04 4.37
CA THR A 82 -27.56 9.07 3.52
C THR A 82 -28.72 9.73 4.25
N SER A 83 -29.00 11.00 3.93
CA SER A 83 -30.15 11.73 4.53
C SER A 83 -31.44 10.94 4.35
N GLY A 84 -32.22 10.80 5.45
CA GLY A 84 -33.45 10.02 5.48
C GLY A 84 -33.31 8.58 5.98
N MET A 85 -32.11 8.13 6.30
CA MET A 85 -31.88 6.87 7.01
C MET A 85 -31.76 7.10 8.52
N ASP A 86 -32.21 6.12 9.32
CA ASP A 86 -31.86 6.07 10.73
C ASP A 86 -30.37 5.77 10.90
N LYS A 87 -29.72 6.47 11.84
CA LYS A 87 -28.29 6.21 12.14
C LYS A 87 -28.07 4.80 12.72
N ILE A 88 -29.08 4.21 13.33
CA ILE A 88 -29.07 2.86 13.88
C ILE A 88 -30.41 2.22 13.59
N GLU A 89 -30.39 1.06 12.96
CA GLU A 89 -31.54 0.19 12.70
C GLU A 89 -31.23 -1.20 13.23
N MET A 90 -32.22 -1.87 13.84
CA MET A 90 -32.15 -3.28 14.19
C MET A 90 -32.99 -4.10 13.21
N ARG A 91 -32.35 -5.02 12.47
CA ARG A 91 -33.05 -5.90 11.52
C ARG A 91 -32.69 -7.35 11.79
N ALA A 92 -33.70 -8.18 12.10
CA ALA A 92 -33.50 -9.59 12.49
C ALA A 92 -32.42 -9.76 13.56
N ASN A 93 -32.42 -8.93 14.59
CA ASN A 93 -31.43 -8.88 15.68
C ASN A 93 -30.00 -8.53 15.21
N VAL A 94 -29.79 -7.97 14.01
CA VAL A 94 -28.50 -7.50 13.53
C VAL A 94 -28.51 -5.96 13.53
N PRO A 95 -27.56 -5.28 14.18
CA PRO A 95 -27.45 -3.83 14.13
C PRO A 95 -26.93 -3.39 12.76
N ILE A 96 -27.61 -2.43 12.18
CA ILE A 96 -27.19 -1.71 10.98
C ILE A 96 -26.83 -0.29 11.43
N VAL A 97 -25.54 0.04 11.33
CA VAL A 97 -25.01 1.36 11.76
C VAL A 97 -24.70 2.21 10.54
N GLY A 98 -25.40 3.32 10.42
CA GLY A 98 -25.19 4.31 9.37
C GLY A 98 -23.97 5.18 9.65
N ILE A 99 -23.03 5.21 8.72
CA ILE A 99 -21.77 5.97 8.84
C ILE A 99 -21.57 6.88 7.63
N GLU A 100 -21.38 8.16 7.88
CA GLU A 100 -21.08 9.13 6.84
C GLU A 100 -19.66 8.92 6.29
N ASN A 101 -19.52 8.98 4.96
CA ASN A 101 -18.26 8.76 4.25
C ASN A 101 -17.58 7.43 4.64
N LEU A 102 -18.38 6.36 4.77
CA LEU A 102 -17.94 5.05 5.21
C LEU A 102 -16.75 4.54 4.39
N SER A 103 -16.77 4.73 3.08
CA SER A 103 -15.69 4.32 2.16
C SER A 103 -14.30 4.86 2.56
N ARG A 104 -14.24 6.02 3.23
CA ARG A 104 -12.99 6.61 3.75
C ARG A 104 -12.55 6.02 5.08
N LYS A 105 -13.45 5.34 5.79
CA LYS A 105 -13.22 4.78 7.13
C LYS A 105 -12.91 3.29 7.10
N VAL A 106 -13.19 2.60 5.99
CA VAL A 106 -12.97 1.15 5.85
C VAL A 106 -11.53 0.77 6.18
N SER A 107 -10.55 1.52 5.66
CA SER A 107 -9.13 1.23 5.88
C SER A 107 -8.76 1.25 7.37
N GLU A 108 -9.28 2.23 8.13
CA GLU A 108 -9.03 2.35 9.56
C GLU A 108 -9.75 1.26 10.35
N ILE A 109 -11.00 0.92 10.01
CA ILE A 109 -11.76 -0.15 10.65
C ILE A 109 -11.05 -1.50 10.46
N ALA A 110 -10.61 -1.78 9.24
CA ALA A 110 -9.84 -3.00 8.95
C ALA A 110 -8.47 -3.00 9.66
N ASN A 111 -7.77 -1.86 9.70
CA ASN A 111 -6.51 -1.70 10.41
C ASN A 111 -6.63 -2.07 11.90
N ARG A 112 -7.70 -1.63 12.56
CA ARG A 112 -8.00 -2.00 13.96
C ARG A 112 -8.30 -3.47 14.12
N PHE A 113 -9.12 -4.01 13.22
CA PHE A 113 -9.49 -5.43 13.26
C PHE A 113 -8.26 -6.33 13.16
N TYR A 114 -7.32 -6.00 12.27
CA TYR A 114 -6.09 -6.75 12.06
C TYR A 114 -4.92 -6.31 12.96
N ASN A 115 -5.17 -5.57 14.06
CA ASN A 115 -4.16 -5.16 15.05
C ASN A 115 -3.02 -4.30 14.47
N TYR A 116 -3.36 -3.32 13.61
CA TYR A 116 -2.40 -2.33 13.07
C TYR A 116 -1.17 -2.96 12.40
N PRO A 117 -1.33 -3.86 11.43
CA PRO A 117 -0.23 -4.68 10.93
C PRO A 117 0.92 -3.87 10.33
N SER A 118 0.62 -2.76 9.66
CA SER A 118 1.66 -1.89 9.08
C SER A 118 2.53 -1.18 10.13
N SER A 119 2.14 -1.15 11.40
CA SER A 119 2.99 -0.63 12.48
C SER A 119 4.16 -1.55 12.84
N GLN A 120 4.09 -2.82 12.44
CA GLN A 120 5.08 -3.86 12.67
C GLN A 120 5.97 -4.13 11.44
N LEU A 121 5.74 -3.39 10.35
CA LEU A 121 6.39 -3.59 9.06
C LEU A 121 6.98 -2.27 8.56
N LYS A 122 8.09 -2.35 7.82
CA LYS A 122 8.57 -1.24 7.00
C LYS A 122 7.89 -1.34 5.64
N VAL A 123 6.81 -0.57 5.44
CA VAL A 123 6.07 -0.58 4.19
C VAL A 123 6.65 0.46 3.24
N ILE A 124 7.12 0.00 2.09
CA ILE A 124 7.65 0.83 1.00
C ILE A 124 6.57 0.98 -0.05
N GLY A 125 5.97 2.17 -0.14
CA GLY A 125 4.96 2.51 -1.13
C GLY A 125 5.59 2.98 -2.44
N ILE A 126 5.28 2.31 -3.53
CA ILE A 126 5.85 2.61 -4.86
C ILE A 126 4.74 3.14 -5.77
N THR A 127 4.85 4.39 -6.21
CA THR A 127 3.90 5.03 -7.11
C THR A 127 4.57 5.58 -8.37
N GLY A 128 3.77 5.82 -9.39
CA GLY A 128 4.17 6.33 -10.69
C GLY A 128 3.24 5.80 -11.78
N THR A 129 3.42 6.23 -13.02
CA THR A 129 2.66 5.67 -14.14
C THR A 129 3.18 4.27 -14.47
N ASN A 130 4.47 4.15 -14.74
CA ASN A 130 5.15 2.90 -15.11
C ASN A 130 6.21 2.53 -14.06
N GLY A 131 6.67 1.28 -14.06
CA GLY A 131 7.79 0.82 -13.23
C GLY A 131 7.43 0.33 -11.83
N LYS A 132 6.20 0.55 -11.33
CA LYS A 132 5.77 0.10 -10.00
C LYS A 132 6.02 -1.40 -9.76
N THR A 133 5.53 -2.23 -10.65
CA THR A 133 5.63 -3.70 -10.58
C THR A 133 7.09 -4.17 -10.66
N SER A 134 7.89 -3.58 -11.56
CA SER A 134 9.31 -3.91 -11.65
C SER A 134 10.06 -3.51 -10.39
N CYS A 135 9.84 -2.28 -9.90
CA CYS A 135 10.48 -1.80 -8.67
C CYS A 135 10.07 -2.63 -7.45
N SER A 136 8.79 -2.97 -7.27
CA SER A 136 8.32 -3.78 -6.14
C SER A 136 8.95 -5.18 -6.16
N LYS A 137 9.00 -5.82 -7.34
CA LYS A 137 9.62 -7.13 -7.51
C LYS A 137 11.14 -7.07 -7.27
N PHE A 138 11.84 -6.12 -7.89
CA PHE A 138 13.28 -5.99 -7.73
C PHE A 138 13.66 -5.69 -6.28
N LEU A 139 12.91 -4.79 -5.62
CA LEU A 139 13.14 -4.45 -4.22
C LEU A 139 12.92 -5.65 -3.29
N ALA A 140 11.81 -6.37 -3.47
CA ALA A 140 11.54 -7.56 -2.65
C ALA A 140 12.63 -8.62 -2.84
N THR A 141 13.07 -8.86 -4.10
CA THR A 141 14.15 -9.80 -4.40
C THR A 141 15.48 -9.36 -3.80
N ALA A 142 15.83 -8.07 -3.90
CA ALA A 142 17.07 -7.54 -3.36
C ALA A 142 17.11 -7.62 -1.82
N LEU A 143 16.00 -7.25 -1.14
CA LEU A 143 15.88 -7.38 0.30
C LEU A 143 16.02 -8.84 0.76
N GLN A 144 15.44 -9.80 0.04
CA GLN A 144 15.61 -11.23 0.34
C GLN A 144 17.07 -11.68 0.19
N LYS A 145 17.77 -11.24 -0.86
CA LYS A 145 19.21 -11.53 -1.03
C LYS A 145 20.06 -10.92 0.08
N LEU A 146 19.63 -9.81 0.65
CA LEU A 146 20.27 -9.15 1.79
C LEU A 146 19.92 -9.82 3.14
N GLY A 147 19.07 -10.85 3.14
CA GLY A 147 18.70 -11.63 4.31
C GLY A 147 17.41 -11.16 5.01
N TYR A 148 16.74 -10.13 4.50
CA TYR A 148 15.46 -9.65 5.07
C TYR A 148 14.27 -10.42 4.51
N ARG A 149 13.28 -10.69 5.33
CA ARG A 149 11.99 -11.22 4.86
C ARG A 149 11.11 -10.07 4.33
N CYS A 150 10.89 -10.06 3.04
CA CYS A 150 10.11 -9.02 2.37
C CYS A 150 8.86 -9.61 1.73
N GLY A 151 7.70 -9.04 2.07
CA GLY A 151 6.45 -9.26 1.37
C GLY A 151 6.31 -8.35 0.15
N MET A 152 5.39 -8.71 -0.74
CA MET A 152 5.07 -7.91 -1.92
C MET A 152 3.55 -7.76 -2.07
N MET A 153 3.08 -6.57 -2.48
CA MET A 153 1.68 -6.31 -2.80
C MET A 153 1.58 -5.51 -4.10
N GLY A 154 0.91 -6.08 -5.09
CA GLY A 154 0.78 -5.39 -6.37
C GLY A 154 0.17 -6.24 -7.48
N THR A 155 0.44 -5.85 -8.71
CA THR A 155 -0.12 -6.47 -9.93
C THR A 155 0.24 -7.95 -10.08
N LEU A 156 1.41 -8.36 -9.60
CA LEU A 156 1.83 -9.77 -9.65
C LEU A 156 1.16 -10.63 -8.59
N GLY A 157 0.56 -10.01 -7.58
CA GLY A 157 -0.08 -10.66 -6.45
C GLY A 157 0.33 -10.04 -5.12
N CYS A 158 -0.17 -10.61 -4.02
CA CYS A 158 0.12 -10.20 -2.65
C CYS A 158 0.62 -11.41 -1.83
N GLY A 159 1.59 -11.20 -0.97
CA GLY A 159 2.17 -12.25 -0.12
C GLY A 159 3.70 -12.23 -0.12
N VAL A 160 4.31 -13.32 0.34
CA VAL A 160 5.75 -13.52 0.16
C VAL A 160 6.06 -13.96 -1.29
N PRO A 161 7.19 -13.58 -1.89
CA PRO A 161 7.47 -13.80 -3.31
C PRO A 161 7.27 -15.23 -3.82
N ASP A 162 7.50 -16.23 -2.98
CA ASP A 162 7.35 -17.65 -3.35
C ASP A 162 5.90 -18.16 -3.22
N ALA A 163 4.98 -17.35 -2.65
CA ALA A 163 3.58 -17.71 -2.41
C ALA A 163 2.68 -16.48 -2.58
N LEU A 164 2.64 -15.92 -3.81
CA LEU A 164 1.81 -14.78 -4.13
C LEU A 164 0.38 -15.21 -4.45
N GLU A 165 -0.58 -14.63 -3.77
CA GLU A 165 -1.99 -14.70 -4.11
C GLU A 165 -2.33 -13.68 -5.19
N ARG A 166 -2.96 -14.10 -6.26
CA ARG A 166 -3.36 -13.21 -7.36
C ARG A 166 -4.46 -12.25 -6.91
N THR A 167 -4.33 -11.00 -7.28
CA THR A 167 -5.34 -9.96 -7.07
C THR A 167 -5.82 -9.40 -8.41
N LEU A 168 -7.05 -8.89 -8.44
CA LEU A 168 -7.61 -8.23 -9.63
C LEU A 168 -7.17 -6.77 -9.77
N LEU A 169 -6.60 -6.19 -8.72
CA LEU A 169 -6.27 -4.78 -8.64
C LEU A 169 -4.80 -4.60 -8.24
N THR A 170 -4.12 -3.67 -8.89
CA THR A 170 -2.74 -3.29 -8.53
C THR A 170 -2.62 -2.88 -7.07
N THR A 171 -3.60 -2.15 -6.56
CA THR A 171 -3.76 -1.81 -5.14
C THR A 171 -5.10 -2.38 -4.69
N PRO A 172 -5.12 -3.46 -3.91
CA PRO A 172 -6.35 -4.11 -3.47
C PRO A 172 -7.25 -3.17 -2.64
N ASP A 173 -8.47 -3.63 -2.34
CA ASP A 173 -9.32 -2.93 -1.40
C ASP A 173 -8.72 -2.86 0.01
N ALA A 174 -9.31 -2.01 0.85
CA ALA A 174 -8.73 -1.71 2.16
C ALA A 174 -8.75 -2.90 3.13
N VAL A 175 -9.78 -3.74 3.08
CA VAL A 175 -9.90 -4.91 3.97
C VAL A 175 -8.86 -5.96 3.58
N PHE A 176 -8.80 -6.30 2.29
CA PHE A 176 -7.82 -7.24 1.78
C PHE A 176 -6.38 -6.76 2.01
N SER A 177 -6.12 -5.46 1.84
CA SER A 177 -4.78 -4.88 2.08
C SER A 177 -4.34 -5.05 3.53
N GLN A 178 -5.20 -4.78 4.50
CA GLN A 178 -4.88 -4.94 5.92
C GLN A 178 -4.73 -6.42 6.31
N TRP A 179 -5.57 -7.29 5.77
CA TRP A 179 -5.46 -8.73 5.94
C TRP A 179 -4.12 -9.27 5.43
N GLN A 180 -3.71 -8.89 4.21
CA GLN A 180 -2.43 -9.30 3.63
C GLN A 180 -1.23 -8.80 4.46
N LEU A 181 -1.28 -7.57 4.97
CA LEU A 181 -0.24 -7.07 5.86
C LEU A 181 -0.18 -7.89 7.16
N ALA A 182 -1.32 -8.27 7.74
CA ALA A 182 -1.37 -9.15 8.91
C ALA A 182 -0.79 -10.54 8.61
N GLN A 183 -1.09 -11.11 7.43
CA GLN A 183 -0.47 -12.36 6.97
C GLN A 183 1.06 -12.25 6.85
N MET A 184 1.56 -11.11 6.37
CA MET A 184 3.01 -10.88 6.27
C MET A 184 3.67 -10.75 7.65
N VAL A 185 2.99 -10.11 8.61
CA VAL A 185 3.45 -10.07 10.02
C VAL A 185 3.54 -11.49 10.58
N SER A 186 2.51 -12.32 10.44
CA SER A 186 2.51 -13.70 10.95
C SER A 186 3.60 -14.58 10.31
N LYS A 187 3.99 -14.24 9.07
CA LYS A 187 5.11 -14.89 8.36
C LYS A 187 6.47 -14.25 8.68
N ASN A 188 6.55 -13.40 9.70
CA ASN A 188 7.77 -12.70 10.12
C ASN A 188 8.43 -11.86 9.00
N CYS A 189 7.64 -11.23 8.13
CA CYS A 189 8.17 -10.24 7.22
C CYS A 189 8.59 -8.99 8.01
N GLU A 190 9.67 -8.36 7.58
CA GLU A 190 10.18 -7.11 8.12
C GLU A 190 9.82 -5.94 7.20
N HIS A 191 9.79 -6.21 5.90
CA HIS A 191 9.57 -5.23 4.84
C HIS A 191 8.40 -5.64 3.95
N VAL A 192 7.75 -4.65 3.34
CA VAL A 192 6.73 -4.88 2.29
C VAL A 192 6.93 -3.89 1.15
N ALA A 193 7.16 -4.39 -0.05
CA ALA A 193 7.19 -3.59 -1.28
C ALA A 193 5.77 -3.53 -1.86
N MET A 194 5.10 -2.37 -1.77
CA MET A 194 3.71 -2.20 -2.14
C MET A 194 3.52 -1.25 -3.33
N GLU A 195 2.86 -1.73 -4.38
CA GLU A 195 2.40 -0.87 -5.47
C GLU A 195 1.22 0.00 -5.01
N VAL A 196 1.38 1.32 -5.09
CA VAL A 196 0.37 2.29 -4.69
C VAL A 196 -0.12 3.06 -5.92
N SER A 197 -1.26 2.64 -6.46
CA SER A 197 -1.87 3.27 -7.63
C SER A 197 -2.58 4.59 -7.26
N SER A 198 -2.67 5.50 -8.22
CA SER A 198 -3.41 6.75 -8.05
C SER A 198 -4.89 6.52 -7.69
N VAL A 199 -5.51 5.51 -8.29
CA VAL A 199 -6.89 5.10 -7.98
C VAL A 199 -7.01 4.58 -6.55
N GLY A 200 -6.04 3.77 -6.08
CA GLY A 200 -6.00 3.28 -4.70
C GLY A 200 -5.87 4.40 -3.67
N LEU A 201 -5.04 5.41 -3.96
CA LEU A 201 -4.88 6.63 -3.15
C LEU A 201 -6.17 7.46 -3.13
N ASP A 202 -6.78 7.69 -4.30
CA ASP A 202 -8.00 8.49 -4.40
C ASP A 202 -9.19 7.82 -3.70
N GLN A 203 -9.32 6.51 -3.83
CA GLN A 203 -10.36 5.71 -3.17
C GLN A 203 -10.06 5.38 -1.70
N LYS A 204 -9.00 5.93 -1.11
CA LYS A 204 -8.64 5.74 0.29
C LYS A 204 -8.38 4.28 0.71
N ARG A 205 -8.02 3.41 -0.24
CA ARG A 205 -7.80 1.99 0.03
C ARG A 205 -6.62 1.72 0.97
N VAL A 206 -5.66 2.65 1.02
CA VAL A 206 -4.41 2.55 1.78
C VAL A 206 -4.32 3.55 2.94
N GLU A 207 -5.41 4.26 3.26
CA GLU A 207 -5.42 5.42 4.17
C GLU A 207 -4.86 5.12 5.57
N ALA A 208 -5.08 3.92 6.09
CA ALA A 208 -4.58 3.50 7.41
C ALA A 208 -3.29 2.67 7.36
N ILE A 209 -2.65 2.59 6.21
CA ILE A 209 -1.33 1.94 6.09
C ILE A 209 -0.25 2.95 6.48
N ARG A 210 0.66 2.56 7.36
CA ARG A 210 1.83 3.36 7.71
C ARG A 210 2.94 3.10 6.69
N PHE A 211 3.19 4.06 5.81
CA PHE A 211 4.31 3.98 4.88
C PHE A 211 5.58 4.53 5.54
N ASP A 212 6.63 3.72 5.54
CA ASP A 212 7.97 4.11 5.99
C ASP A 212 8.72 4.88 4.89
N THR A 213 8.63 4.40 3.66
CA THR A 213 9.32 4.97 2.49
C THR A 213 8.35 5.10 1.32
N ALA A 214 8.39 6.23 0.62
CA ALA A 214 7.65 6.47 -0.62
C ALA A 214 8.60 6.57 -1.82
N VAL A 215 8.31 5.83 -2.90
CA VAL A 215 9.12 5.81 -4.12
C VAL A 215 8.30 6.34 -5.30
N PHE A 216 8.82 7.33 -6.01
CA PHE A 216 8.25 7.86 -7.24
C PHE A 216 9.05 7.43 -8.46
N THR A 217 8.39 6.81 -9.43
CA THR A 217 9.05 6.33 -10.65
C THR A 217 8.94 7.32 -11.82
N ASN A 218 7.72 7.71 -12.18
CA ASN A 218 7.46 8.68 -13.26
C ASN A 218 5.98 9.09 -13.31
N LEU A 219 5.69 10.20 -14.02
CA LEU A 219 4.35 10.68 -14.30
C LEU A 219 4.18 10.93 -15.80
N THR A 220 3.47 10.05 -16.49
CA THR A 220 3.09 10.22 -17.89
C THR A 220 1.58 10.11 -18.05
N ARG A 221 1.04 10.40 -19.23
CA ARG A 221 -0.40 10.40 -19.47
C ARG A 221 -0.98 9.00 -19.33
N ASP A 222 -1.84 8.81 -18.31
CA ASP A 222 -2.57 7.57 -18.05
C ASP A 222 -3.80 7.86 -17.16
N HIS A 223 -4.74 6.91 -17.06
CA HIS A 223 -5.90 6.97 -16.15
C HIS A 223 -6.75 8.24 -16.23
N LEU A 224 -6.78 8.94 -17.37
CA LEU A 224 -7.59 10.17 -17.53
C LEU A 224 -9.10 9.88 -17.67
N ASP A 225 -9.47 8.66 -18.00
CA ASP A 225 -10.85 8.16 -17.87
C ASP A 225 -11.36 8.25 -16.43
N TYR A 226 -10.47 8.02 -15.46
CA TYR A 226 -10.75 8.11 -14.04
C TYR A 226 -10.54 9.53 -13.48
N HIS A 227 -9.33 10.09 -13.59
CA HIS A 227 -8.92 11.35 -12.94
C HIS A 227 -9.36 12.62 -13.69
N LYS A 228 -9.79 12.50 -14.96
CA LYS A 228 -10.22 13.58 -15.86
C LYS A 228 -9.11 14.52 -16.30
N THR A 229 -8.17 14.90 -15.43
CA THR A 229 -7.06 15.82 -15.73
C THR A 229 -5.72 15.26 -15.25
N MET A 230 -4.63 15.69 -15.90
CA MET A 230 -3.28 15.36 -15.45
C MET A 230 -2.97 15.93 -14.07
N SER A 231 -3.50 17.11 -13.72
CA SER A 231 -3.35 17.68 -12.37
C SER A 231 -3.96 16.79 -11.31
N ALA A 232 -5.23 16.38 -11.46
CA ALA A 232 -5.88 15.48 -10.51
C ALA A 232 -5.16 14.12 -10.39
N TYR A 233 -4.61 13.62 -11.50
CA TYR A 233 -3.80 12.40 -11.50
C TYR A 233 -2.49 12.57 -10.72
N ALA A 234 -1.77 13.69 -10.96
CA ALA A 234 -0.56 14.06 -10.25
C ALA A 234 -0.83 14.26 -8.74
N ASP A 235 -1.87 15.01 -8.40
CA ASP A 235 -2.26 15.29 -7.01
C ASP A 235 -2.63 14.02 -6.23
N SER A 236 -3.23 13.06 -6.91
CA SER A 236 -3.51 11.76 -6.32
C SER A 236 -2.21 11.04 -5.89
N LYS A 237 -1.16 11.04 -6.74
CA LYS A 237 0.14 10.44 -6.39
C LYS A 237 0.89 11.24 -5.33
N ARG A 238 0.80 12.57 -5.36
CA ARG A 238 1.39 13.50 -4.39
C ARG A 238 1.05 13.13 -2.97
N ARG A 239 -0.17 12.65 -2.70
CA ARG A 239 -0.63 12.25 -1.35
C ARG A 239 0.30 11.27 -0.67
N LEU A 240 0.92 10.33 -1.40
CA LEU A 240 1.84 9.36 -0.82
C LEU A 240 3.07 10.02 -0.18
N PHE A 241 3.52 11.16 -0.73
CA PHE A 241 4.69 11.92 -0.24
C PHE A 241 4.34 12.87 0.91
N GLN A 242 3.06 13.01 1.22
CA GLN A 242 2.53 13.79 2.35
C GLN A 242 2.07 12.90 3.50
N TRP A 243 2.40 11.59 3.46
CA TRP A 243 1.96 10.63 4.46
C TRP A 243 2.50 10.96 5.85
N PRO A 244 1.67 10.87 6.93
CA PRO A 244 2.06 11.32 8.28
C PRO A 244 3.31 10.61 8.82
N ASP A 245 3.42 9.31 8.59
CA ASP A 245 4.48 8.47 9.16
C ASP A 245 5.70 8.30 8.24
N LEU A 246 5.72 9.00 7.08
CA LEU A 246 6.78 8.86 6.09
C LEU A 246 8.11 9.32 6.68
N LYS A 247 9.13 8.48 6.57
CA LYS A 247 10.49 8.76 7.02
C LYS A 247 11.42 9.11 5.87
N SER A 248 11.22 8.52 4.69
CA SER A 248 12.00 8.85 3.52
C SER A 248 11.18 8.84 2.22
N ALA A 249 11.68 9.60 1.24
CA ALA A 249 11.15 9.67 -0.11
C ALA A 249 12.26 9.43 -1.13
N VAL A 250 12.00 8.61 -2.14
CA VAL A 250 12.91 8.30 -3.23
C VAL A 250 12.32 8.79 -4.54
N LEU A 251 12.98 9.76 -5.20
CA LEU A 251 12.41 10.53 -6.30
C LEU A 251 13.27 10.45 -7.57
N ASN A 252 12.62 10.28 -8.71
CA ASN A 252 13.26 10.25 -10.02
C ASN A 252 13.51 11.67 -10.55
N LEU A 253 14.76 12.13 -10.58
CA LEU A 253 15.10 13.45 -11.14
C LEU A 253 15.07 13.52 -12.68
N ASP A 254 14.87 12.40 -13.37
CA ASP A 254 14.62 12.41 -14.82
C ASP A 254 13.16 12.78 -15.14
N ASP A 255 12.29 12.93 -14.13
CA ASP A 255 10.89 13.35 -14.26
C ASP A 255 10.66 14.69 -13.54
N GLU A 256 10.18 15.69 -14.26
CA GLU A 256 9.99 17.06 -13.75
C GLU A 256 9.04 17.14 -12.56
N PHE A 257 8.09 16.23 -12.44
CA PHE A 257 7.16 16.20 -11.31
C PHE A 257 7.87 15.97 -9.97
N SER A 258 9.05 15.35 -9.97
CA SER A 258 9.89 15.18 -8.77
C SER A 258 10.25 16.50 -8.10
N LEU A 259 10.53 17.55 -8.88
CA LEU A 259 10.85 18.88 -8.34
C LEU A 259 9.65 19.47 -7.57
N SER A 260 8.44 19.24 -8.07
CA SER A 260 7.23 19.65 -7.37
C SER A 260 7.02 18.83 -6.09
N LEU A 261 7.29 17.52 -6.11
CA LEU A 261 7.18 16.68 -4.92
C LEU A 261 8.16 17.09 -3.81
N ILE A 262 9.42 17.42 -4.16
CA ILE A 262 10.44 17.86 -3.20
C ILE A 262 9.97 19.06 -2.39
N ASN A 263 9.30 20.02 -3.03
CA ASN A 263 8.79 21.23 -2.36
C ASN A 263 7.65 20.95 -1.37
N ASP A 264 6.93 19.84 -1.55
CA ASP A 264 5.76 19.48 -0.74
C ASP A 264 6.08 18.47 0.38
N ILE A 265 7.27 17.86 0.32
CA ILE A 265 7.71 16.89 1.33
C ILE A 265 8.08 17.64 2.62
N ARG A 266 7.63 17.13 3.76
CA ARG A 266 7.97 17.66 5.07
C ARG A 266 9.48 17.62 5.31
N LYS A 267 10.02 18.60 6.05
CA LYS A 267 11.46 18.74 6.30
C LYS A 267 12.07 17.56 7.08
N GLU A 268 11.26 16.86 7.84
CA GLU A 268 11.67 15.69 8.64
C GLU A 268 11.84 14.42 7.80
N VAL A 269 11.30 14.43 6.56
CA VAL A 269 11.40 13.29 5.64
C VAL A 269 12.70 13.38 4.87
N GLU A 270 13.52 12.36 4.97
CA GLU A 270 14.78 12.27 4.24
C GLU A 270 14.54 12.04 2.75
N VAL A 271 15.13 12.87 1.89
CA VAL A 271 14.91 12.79 0.45
C VAL A 271 16.15 12.23 -0.24
N PHE A 272 15.97 11.06 -0.86
CA PHE A 272 16.91 10.47 -1.80
C PHE A 272 16.42 10.70 -3.23
N THR A 273 17.34 10.96 -4.12
CA THR A 273 17.01 11.16 -5.53
C THR A 273 17.79 10.18 -6.39
N TYR A 274 17.23 9.79 -7.52
CA TYR A 274 17.96 9.01 -8.50
C TYR A 274 17.77 9.54 -9.92
N SER A 275 18.74 9.28 -10.78
CA SER A 275 18.70 9.63 -12.19
C SER A 275 19.61 8.76 -13.02
N VAL A 276 19.23 8.53 -14.28
CA VAL A 276 20.09 7.80 -15.23
C VAL A 276 21.29 8.64 -15.66
N SER A 277 21.22 9.99 -15.58
CA SER A 277 22.29 10.85 -16.11
C SER A 277 22.53 12.15 -15.35
N ASN A 278 21.61 12.58 -14.47
CA ASN A 278 21.77 13.82 -13.72
C ASN A 278 22.66 13.60 -12.49
N ARG A 279 23.85 14.17 -12.48
CA ARG A 279 24.83 14.05 -11.40
C ARG A 279 24.44 14.75 -10.09
N SER A 280 23.39 15.55 -10.09
CA SER A 280 22.86 16.14 -8.84
C SER A 280 22.01 15.17 -8.03
N ALA A 281 21.65 14.01 -8.60
CA ALA A 281 20.92 12.98 -7.87
C ALA A 281 21.82 12.29 -6.83
N SER A 282 21.20 11.81 -5.74
CA SER A 282 21.90 11.01 -4.71
C SER A 282 22.46 9.72 -5.28
N VAL A 283 21.73 9.09 -6.22
CA VAL A 283 22.15 7.90 -6.95
C VAL A 283 22.06 8.20 -8.45
N TYR A 284 23.16 8.12 -9.16
CA TYR A 284 23.17 8.37 -10.60
C TYR A 284 24.15 7.47 -11.34
N SER A 285 24.01 7.38 -12.65
CA SER A 285 24.93 6.59 -13.46
C SER A 285 25.74 7.40 -14.43
N GLU A 286 26.90 6.87 -14.77
CA GLU A 286 27.78 7.37 -15.83
C GLU A 286 28.15 6.25 -16.80
N GLY A 287 28.37 6.62 -18.05
CA GLY A 287 28.83 5.68 -19.08
C GLY A 287 27.86 4.54 -19.36
N LEU A 288 26.54 4.76 -19.19
CA LEU A 288 25.52 3.74 -19.48
C LEU A 288 25.58 3.31 -20.94
N THR A 289 25.83 2.03 -21.15
CA THR A 289 25.85 1.39 -22.47
C THR A 289 24.93 0.18 -22.48
N PHE A 290 24.33 -0.07 -23.63
CA PHE A 290 23.52 -1.27 -23.88
C PHE A 290 24.17 -2.12 -24.97
N SER A 291 24.14 -3.44 -24.77
CA SER A 291 24.54 -4.44 -25.74
C SER A 291 23.45 -5.48 -25.93
N LYS A 292 23.65 -6.47 -26.78
CA LYS A 292 22.72 -7.59 -26.91
C LYS A 292 22.63 -8.44 -25.64
N SER A 293 23.63 -8.40 -24.78
CA SER A 293 23.73 -9.15 -23.52
C SER A 293 23.31 -8.36 -22.29
N GLY A 294 22.84 -7.11 -22.43
CA GLY A 294 22.38 -6.32 -21.30
C GLY A 294 22.97 -4.90 -21.24
N TYR A 295 23.20 -4.40 -20.04
CA TYR A 295 23.72 -3.06 -19.79
C TYR A 295 25.02 -3.10 -18.98
N SER A 296 25.77 -1.99 -19.05
CA SER A 296 26.89 -1.68 -18.16
C SER A 296 26.95 -0.18 -17.89
N ALA A 297 27.13 0.19 -16.61
CA ALA A 297 27.25 1.59 -16.17
C ALA A 297 28.10 1.68 -14.89
N LEU A 298 28.70 2.83 -14.63
CA LEU A 298 29.22 3.20 -13.32
C LEU A 298 28.08 3.81 -12.51
N VAL A 299 27.70 3.22 -11.40
CA VAL A 299 26.68 3.77 -10.48
C VAL A 299 27.37 4.49 -9.35
N ASN A 300 27.02 5.76 -9.18
CA ASN A 300 27.53 6.64 -8.12
C ASN A 300 26.47 6.80 -7.04
N THR A 301 26.88 6.75 -5.78
CA THR A 301 26.04 6.87 -4.59
C THR A 301 26.76 7.73 -3.54
N PRO A 302 26.09 8.20 -2.49
CA PRO A 302 26.75 8.91 -1.38
C PRO A 302 27.82 8.08 -0.65
N PHE A 303 27.81 6.76 -0.82
CA PHE A 303 28.72 5.82 -0.14
C PHE A 303 29.82 5.26 -1.05
N GLY A 304 29.96 5.79 -2.24
CA GLY A 304 30.96 5.39 -3.23
C GLY A 304 30.37 5.04 -4.59
N CYS A 305 31.18 4.48 -5.47
CA CYS A 305 30.77 4.08 -6.79
C CYS A 305 31.20 2.65 -7.12
N LYS A 306 30.38 1.98 -7.96
CA LYS A 306 30.67 0.64 -8.45
C LYS A 306 30.17 0.44 -9.87
N LYS A 307 30.91 -0.31 -10.66
CA LYS A 307 30.44 -0.73 -11.99
C LYS A 307 29.33 -1.78 -11.81
N LEU A 308 28.19 -1.48 -12.40
CA LEU A 308 27.03 -2.36 -12.43
C LEU A 308 26.80 -2.86 -13.85
N SER A 309 26.53 -4.15 -14.01
CA SER A 309 26.16 -4.78 -15.27
C SER A 309 25.07 -5.82 -15.05
N GLY A 310 24.20 -6.01 -16.03
CA GLY A 310 23.11 -6.97 -15.94
C GLY A 310 22.45 -7.23 -17.29
N GLU A 311 21.61 -8.26 -17.34
CA GLU A 311 20.99 -8.73 -18.60
C GLU A 311 19.71 -7.96 -18.97
N LEU A 312 19.18 -7.12 -18.08
CA LEU A 312 17.97 -6.35 -18.37
C LEU A 312 18.21 -5.30 -19.45
N LEU A 313 17.31 -5.23 -20.42
CA LEU A 313 17.38 -4.27 -21.53
C LEU A 313 16.46 -3.07 -21.30
N GLY A 314 16.90 -1.93 -21.82
CA GLY A 314 16.11 -0.69 -21.85
C GLY A 314 16.40 0.28 -20.70
N ARG A 315 16.50 1.55 -21.06
CA ARG A 315 16.78 2.66 -20.14
C ARG A 315 15.79 2.74 -18.97
N PHE A 316 14.51 2.41 -19.21
CA PHE A 316 13.48 2.41 -18.18
C PHE A 316 13.70 1.32 -17.12
N ASN A 317 14.16 0.12 -17.51
CA ASN A 317 14.50 -0.92 -16.55
C ASN A 317 15.72 -0.53 -15.70
N PHE A 318 16.71 0.10 -16.32
CA PHE A 318 17.87 0.61 -15.60
C PHE A 318 17.48 1.73 -14.62
N SER A 319 16.56 2.63 -14.99
CA SER A 319 16.00 3.62 -14.07
C SER A 319 15.29 2.97 -12.88
N ASN A 320 14.54 1.88 -13.09
CA ASN A 320 13.91 1.12 -12.01
C ASN A 320 14.96 0.48 -11.07
N ILE A 321 16.10 0.02 -11.60
CA ILE A 321 17.21 -0.49 -10.79
C ILE A 321 17.79 0.62 -9.91
N LEU A 322 18.02 1.83 -10.47
CA LEU A 322 18.50 2.97 -9.69
C LEU A 322 17.51 3.37 -8.59
N ALA A 323 16.20 3.31 -8.86
CA ALA A 323 15.16 3.51 -7.85
C ALA A 323 15.29 2.51 -6.69
N VAL A 324 15.51 1.24 -7.00
CA VAL A 324 15.70 0.18 -5.99
C VAL A 324 16.97 0.41 -5.18
N ILE A 325 18.09 0.73 -5.84
CA ILE A 325 19.35 1.04 -5.15
C ILE A 325 19.17 2.23 -4.20
N ALA A 326 18.57 3.33 -4.67
CA ALA A 326 18.30 4.50 -3.84
C ALA A 326 17.37 4.14 -2.65
N THR A 327 16.40 3.25 -2.86
CA THR A 327 15.50 2.78 -1.80
C THR A 327 16.25 1.94 -0.76
N LEU A 328 17.10 1.01 -1.19
CA LEU A 328 17.92 0.20 -0.28
C LEU A 328 18.88 1.07 0.54
N ILE A 329 19.53 2.03 -0.09
CA ILE A 329 20.40 3.01 0.60
C ILE A 329 19.58 3.78 1.64
N SER A 330 18.40 4.27 1.29
CA SER A 330 17.51 4.98 2.20
C SER A 330 17.06 4.14 3.40
N LEU A 331 16.83 2.85 3.23
CA LEU A 331 16.47 1.94 4.32
C LEU A 331 17.66 1.67 5.24
N MET A 332 18.84 1.36 4.66
CA MET A 332 20.03 0.94 5.41
C MET A 332 20.72 2.11 6.12
N SER A 333 20.71 3.32 5.54
CA SER A 333 21.25 4.51 6.19
C SER A 333 20.60 4.82 7.54
N ARG A 334 19.39 4.33 7.76
CA ARG A 334 18.64 4.50 9.01
C ARG A 334 18.78 3.34 9.99
N GLU A 335 19.25 2.17 9.55
CA GLU A 335 19.41 0.99 10.38
C GLU A 335 20.83 0.84 10.93
N ASP A 336 21.81 0.96 10.06
CA ASP A 336 23.23 0.86 10.43
C ASP A 336 23.82 2.24 10.63
N SER A 337 24.17 2.62 11.82
CA SER A 337 24.85 3.85 12.26
C SER A 337 25.89 4.44 11.28
N GLY A 338 25.54 4.54 9.99
CA GLY A 338 26.29 5.18 8.91
C GLY A 338 27.25 4.28 8.12
N HIS A 339 27.31 2.97 8.38
CA HIS A 339 28.17 2.06 7.61
C HIS A 339 27.33 1.22 6.63
N ILE A 340 27.22 1.67 5.37
CA ILE A 340 26.56 0.93 4.29
C ILE A 340 27.61 0.13 3.52
N ASP A 341 27.45 -1.19 3.50
CA ASP A 341 28.21 -2.05 2.60
C ASP A 341 27.66 -1.96 1.17
N LEU A 342 28.20 -1.03 0.40
CA LEU A 342 27.79 -0.80 -0.98
C LEU A 342 27.97 -2.04 -1.86
N ALA A 343 28.93 -2.92 -1.54
CA ALA A 343 29.13 -4.16 -2.28
C ALA A 343 27.91 -5.07 -2.17
N LYS A 344 27.37 -5.22 -0.97
CA LYS A 344 26.15 -6.02 -0.76
C LYS A 344 24.91 -5.50 -1.52
N ILE A 345 24.80 -4.17 -1.67
CA ILE A 345 23.65 -3.57 -2.38
C ILE A 345 23.77 -3.75 -3.89
N LEU A 346 25.01 -3.69 -4.43
CA LEU A 346 25.25 -3.66 -5.87
C LEU A 346 25.67 -5.03 -6.46
N ASP A 347 25.85 -6.08 -5.66
CA ASP A 347 26.02 -7.46 -6.08
C ASP A 347 24.66 -8.19 -6.14
#